data_4a2a6d5d0bfe2863f57509f85e450714
#
_entry.id   4a2a6d5d0bfe2863f57509f85e450714
#
_cell.length_a   1.000
_cell.length_b   1.000
_cell.length_c   1.000
_cell.angle_alpha   90.00
_cell.angle_beta   90.00
_cell.angle_gamma   90.00
#
_symmetry.space_group_name_H-M   'P 1'
#
loop_
_entity.id
_entity.type
_entity.pdbx_description
1 polymer ?
#
loop_
_entity_poly.entity_id
_entity_poly.type
_entity_poly.pdbx_seq_one_letter_code
_entity_poly.pdbx_strand_id
1 'polypeptide(L)'
;SWSNGLSFQSEDKNFKFKIGGRIQDDWAWFEQSESNLAYYGNIQDGTEFRRARIALSGAAYQYLTFKAEFDFAGAAKAGKEVAMKDVYMGITGIPYIGTVQMGHQKEPFGLEVMTSSNYTTFMERAISNALAPERNSGIRMQNAYAGERIALAAGVFRDTDDGGRNSADGSYAGTVRLTALPWVADDKGGLLHVGGAYSYRKPGADVVYEARPSAHLAPVFVGVEGSAETINLYEGEGAICYGPFRVQGEYMQSAVSNPESDDLTFQGYYVYASAFVTGEKYGYKKSEAVFEHIEPKKNFRQDGTGIGAWEAGVRYGFVDLNDESIYGGELTDVTVGVNWYLASNTRIQFNYVRASVENAGDPGTDQGSANIFETRFHVFF
;
A
#
# COMPACT_ATOMS: atom_id res chain seq x y z
N SER A 1 -23.56 -6.14 -16.73
CA SER A 1 -23.90 -5.28 -15.58
C SER A 1 -22.72 -4.38 -15.21
N TRP A 2 -23.00 -3.25 -14.59
CA TRP A 2 -22.01 -2.33 -14.06
C TRP A 2 -21.99 -2.44 -12.54
N SER A 3 -20.84 -2.83 -11.97
CA SER A 3 -20.61 -2.85 -10.52
C SER A 3 -19.13 -2.56 -10.27
N ASN A 4 -18.78 -1.26 -10.12
CA ASN A 4 -17.39 -0.80 -10.08
C ASN A 4 -16.55 -1.40 -11.23
N GLY A 5 -17.10 -1.32 -12.47
CA GLY A 5 -16.55 -1.90 -13.69
C GLY A 5 -17.58 -2.64 -14.53
N LEU A 6 -17.22 -2.93 -15.77
CA LEU A 6 -18.09 -3.64 -16.71
C LEU A 6 -17.92 -5.15 -16.52
N SER A 7 -19.00 -5.84 -16.13
CA SER A 7 -18.98 -7.28 -15.87
C SER A 7 -19.85 -8.05 -16.87
N PHE A 8 -19.30 -9.15 -17.35
CA PHE A 8 -19.96 -10.15 -18.19
C PHE A 8 -20.00 -11.48 -17.45
N GLN A 9 -21.09 -12.21 -17.55
CA GLN A 9 -21.23 -13.55 -16.98
C GLN A 9 -22.04 -14.42 -17.93
N SER A 10 -21.60 -15.67 -18.14
CA SER A 10 -22.37 -16.67 -18.90
C SER A 10 -23.66 -17.06 -18.16
N GLU A 11 -24.67 -17.54 -18.89
CA GLU A 11 -25.94 -17.97 -18.31
C GLU A 11 -25.78 -19.10 -17.29
N ASP A 12 -24.89 -20.02 -17.58
CA ASP A 12 -24.52 -21.15 -16.69
C ASP A 12 -23.61 -20.74 -15.52
N LYS A 13 -23.23 -19.44 -15.43
CA LYS A 13 -22.34 -18.87 -14.40
C LYS A 13 -20.92 -19.47 -14.37
N ASN A 14 -20.54 -20.25 -15.36
CA ASN A 14 -19.23 -20.88 -15.42
C ASN A 14 -18.12 -19.89 -15.80
N PHE A 15 -18.46 -18.82 -16.55
CA PHE A 15 -17.50 -17.83 -16.99
C PHE A 15 -17.91 -16.45 -16.51
N LYS A 16 -16.98 -15.76 -15.86
CA LYS A 16 -17.13 -14.36 -15.46
C LYS A 16 -15.92 -13.58 -15.94
N PHE A 17 -16.17 -12.41 -16.51
CA PHE A 17 -15.13 -11.49 -16.95
C PHE A 17 -15.47 -10.08 -16.49
N LYS A 18 -14.50 -9.35 -16.00
CA LYS A 18 -14.65 -7.96 -15.55
C LYS A 18 -13.54 -7.10 -16.12
N ILE A 19 -13.91 -5.95 -16.66
CA ILE A 19 -13.03 -4.85 -17.01
C ILE A 19 -13.22 -3.78 -15.95
N GLY A 20 -12.11 -3.34 -15.35
CA GLY A 20 -12.08 -2.27 -14.37
C GLY A 20 -10.83 -1.41 -14.56
N GLY A 21 -10.67 -0.43 -13.71
CA GLY A 21 -9.51 0.44 -13.76
C GLY A 21 -9.54 1.51 -12.69
N ARG A 22 -8.54 2.40 -12.73
CA ARG A 22 -8.49 3.61 -11.88
C ARG A 22 -7.66 4.70 -12.53
N ILE A 23 -8.05 5.93 -12.22
CA ILE A 23 -7.30 7.12 -12.55
C ILE A 23 -7.12 7.91 -11.27
N GLN A 24 -5.89 8.30 -10.98
CA GLN A 24 -5.51 9.18 -9.88
C GLN A 24 -4.63 10.28 -10.45
N ASP A 25 -5.09 11.52 -10.35
CA ASP A 25 -4.40 12.72 -10.81
C ASP A 25 -4.06 13.56 -9.59
N ASP A 26 -2.77 13.79 -9.37
CA ASP A 26 -2.21 14.45 -8.19
C ASP A 26 -1.66 15.83 -8.56
N TRP A 27 -1.85 16.75 -7.62
CA TRP A 27 -1.26 18.08 -7.63
C TRP A 27 -0.61 18.31 -6.28
N ALA A 28 0.62 18.83 -6.26
CA ALA A 28 1.36 19.12 -5.04
C ALA A 28 2.04 20.48 -5.10
N TRP A 29 2.08 21.16 -3.95
CA TRP A 29 2.76 22.44 -3.72
C TRP A 29 3.68 22.32 -2.53
N PHE A 30 4.92 22.82 -2.67
CA PHE A 30 6.00 22.62 -1.72
C PHE A 30 6.47 23.93 -1.11
N GLU A 31 6.64 23.94 0.22
CA GLU A 31 7.29 24.97 0.99
C GLU A 31 8.38 24.36 1.84
N GLN A 32 9.64 24.75 1.63
CA GLN A 32 10.82 24.18 2.27
C GLN A 32 11.42 25.13 3.30
N SER A 33 11.95 24.59 4.42
CA SER A 33 12.85 25.35 5.29
C SER A 33 14.18 25.65 4.58
N GLU A 34 14.94 26.60 5.08
CA GLU A 34 16.25 26.97 4.50
C GLU A 34 17.20 25.77 4.45
N SER A 35 17.26 24.95 5.52
CA SER A 35 18.09 23.74 5.58
C SER A 35 17.65 22.72 4.53
N ASN A 36 16.35 22.47 4.38
CA ASN A 36 15.82 21.52 3.41
C ASN A 36 16.09 21.96 1.96
N LEU A 37 15.89 23.26 1.69
CA LEU A 37 16.22 23.86 0.40
C LEU A 37 17.74 23.76 0.08
N ALA A 38 18.58 23.97 1.07
CA ALA A 38 20.03 23.89 0.89
C ALA A 38 20.50 22.46 0.59
N TYR A 39 19.87 21.44 1.20
CA TYR A 39 20.27 20.04 1.06
C TYR A 39 19.67 19.37 -0.19
N TYR A 40 18.37 19.52 -0.43
CA TYR A 40 17.66 18.85 -1.54
C TYR A 40 17.50 19.73 -2.79
N GLY A 41 17.89 21.02 -2.72
CA GLY A 41 17.57 21.99 -3.76
C GLY A 41 16.09 22.40 -3.74
N ASN A 42 15.71 23.27 -4.67
CA ASN A 42 14.34 23.73 -4.78
C ASN A 42 13.42 22.65 -5.37
N ILE A 43 12.53 22.11 -4.55
CA ILE A 43 11.49 21.16 -4.96
C ILE A 43 10.37 21.94 -5.66
N GLN A 44 10.11 21.60 -6.90
CA GLN A 44 9.12 22.29 -7.72
C GLN A 44 7.70 21.78 -7.45
N ASP A 45 6.74 22.71 -7.44
CA ASP A 45 5.33 22.34 -7.52
C ASP A 45 5.05 21.54 -8.79
N GLY A 46 4.07 20.65 -8.73
CA GLY A 46 3.84 19.78 -9.88
C GLY A 46 2.50 19.07 -9.89
N THR A 47 2.30 18.36 -10.99
CA THR A 47 1.16 17.47 -11.19
C THR A 47 1.60 16.20 -11.88
N GLU A 48 0.92 15.09 -11.59
CA GLU A 48 1.16 13.81 -12.25
C GLU A 48 -0.11 12.94 -12.27
N PHE A 49 -0.20 12.08 -13.27
CA PHE A 49 -1.03 10.88 -13.12
C PHE A 49 -0.29 9.89 -12.21
N ARG A 50 -0.69 9.84 -10.95
CA ARG A 50 -0.10 8.91 -9.97
C ARG A 50 -0.39 7.46 -10.33
N ARG A 51 -1.60 7.19 -10.84
CA ARG A 51 -2.03 5.88 -11.37
C ARG A 51 -3.01 6.07 -12.53
N ALA A 52 -2.74 5.38 -13.62
CA ALA A 52 -3.62 5.28 -14.78
C ALA A 52 -3.72 3.80 -15.18
N ARG A 53 -4.64 3.03 -14.55
CA ARG A 53 -4.66 1.57 -14.64
C ARG A 53 -5.87 1.03 -15.36
N ILE A 54 -5.64 -0.05 -16.11
CA ILE A 54 -6.67 -0.93 -16.63
C ILE A 54 -6.46 -2.30 -16.01
N ALA A 55 -7.54 -2.93 -15.56
CA ALA A 55 -7.54 -4.26 -14.97
C ALA A 55 -8.55 -5.16 -15.67
N LEU A 56 -8.10 -6.32 -16.08
CA LEU A 56 -8.91 -7.43 -16.58
C LEU A 56 -8.89 -8.52 -15.52
N SER A 57 -10.04 -9.04 -15.15
CA SER A 57 -10.12 -10.14 -14.19
C SER A 57 -11.29 -11.06 -14.55
N GLY A 58 -11.22 -12.30 -14.09
CA GLY A 58 -12.28 -13.23 -14.37
C GLY A 58 -12.15 -14.54 -13.65
N ALA A 59 -13.15 -15.41 -13.89
CA ALA A 59 -13.16 -16.79 -13.45
C ALA A 59 -13.68 -17.68 -14.56
N ALA A 60 -13.08 -18.86 -14.70
CA ALA A 60 -13.57 -19.94 -15.52
C ALA A 60 -13.91 -21.14 -14.63
N TYR A 61 -15.03 -21.81 -14.94
CA TYR A 61 -15.56 -22.94 -14.18
C TYR A 61 -15.73 -22.65 -12.68
N GLN A 62 -15.88 -21.36 -12.31
CA GLN A 62 -16.05 -20.84 -10.95
C GLN A 62 -14.80 -20.94 -10.06
N TYR A 63 -13.82 -21.78 -10.36
CA TYR A 63 -12.63 -22.02 -9.53
C TYR A 63 -11.30 -21.56 -10.15
N LEU A 64 -11.19 -21.45 -11.48
CA LEU A 64 -10.00 -20.90 -12.13
C LEU A 64 -10.15 -19.38 -12.21
N THR A 65 -9.24 -18.64 -11.60
CA THR A 65 -9.28 -17.19 -11.58
C THR A 65 -8.06 -16.61 -12.27
N PHE A 66 -8.19 -15.40 -12.80
CA PHE A 66 -7.08 -14.63 -13.33
C PHE A 66 -7.28 -13.14 -13.08
N LYS A 67 -6.17 -12.42 -13.03
CA LYS A 67 -6.13 -10.96 -13.05
C LYS A 67 -4.96 -10.50 -13.90
N ALA A 68 -5.14 -9.41 -14.66
CA ALA A 68 -4.08 -8.69 -15.36
C ALA A 68 -4.35 -7.19 -15.19
N GLU A 69 -3.50 -6.50 -14.43
CA GLU A 69 -3.58 -5.06 -14.16
C GLU A 69 -2.31 -4.38 -14.65
N PHE A 70 -2.47 -3.36 -15.49
CA PHE A 70 -1.40 -2.59 -16.10
C PHE A 70 -1.51 -1.12 -15.70
N ASP A 71 -0.37 -0.49 -15.40
CA ASP A 71 -0.28 0.93 -15.02
C ASP A 71 0.46 1.70 -16.11
N PHE A 72 -0.21 2.67 -16.69
CA PHE A 72 0.29 3.53 -17.78
C PHE A 72 0.87 4.85 -17.26
N ALA A 73 0.77 5.16 -15.98
CA ALA A 73 1.16 6.45 -15.40
C ALA A 73 2.65 6.78 -15.62
N GLY A 74 3.52 5.77 -15.61
CA GLY A 74 4.96 5.96 -15.86
C GLY A 74 5.37 5.93 -17.31
N ALA A 75 4.53 5.43 -18.21
CA ALA A 75 4.92 5.11 -19.61
C ALA A 75 5.27 6.34 -20.48
N ALA A 76 4.83 7.54 -20.09
CA ALA A 76 5.18 8.78 -20.80
C ALA A 76 6.59 9.31 -20.47
N LYS A 77 7.26 8.77 -19.44
CA LYS A 77 8.63 9.17 -19.09
C LYS A 77 9.62 8.40 -19.98
N ALA A 78 10.61 9.10 -20.53
CA ALA A 78 11.63 8.48 -21.38
C ALA A 78 12.30 7.27 -20.70
N GLY A 79 12.32 6.12 -21.35
CA GLY A 79 12.89 4.87 -20.82
C GLY A 79 12.02 4.14 -19.81
N LYS A 80 10.78 4.55 -19.59
CA LYS A 80 9.81 3.83 -18.74
C LYS A 80 8.81 3.07 -19.59
N GLU A 81 8.52 1.85 -19.19
CA GLU A 81 7.54 0.97 -19.82
C GLU A 81 6.22 0.97 -19.04
N VAL A 82 5.20 0.34 -19.62
CA VAL A 82 3.94 0.05 -18.92
C VAL A 82 4.24 -0.94 -17.79
N ALA A 83 3.93 -0.56 -16.54
CA ALA A 83 4.19 -1.39 -15.38
C ALA A 83 3.11 -2.46 -15.23
N MET A 84 3.51 -3.73 -15.08
CA MET A 84 2.63 -4.80 -14.62
C MET A 84 2.40 -4.64 -13.11
N LYS A 85 1.15 -4.70 -12.69
CA LYS A 85 0.82 -4.70 -11.26
C LYS A 85 0.40 -6.12 -10.82
N ASP A 86 -0.88 -6.43 -10.76
CA ASP A 86 -1.29 -7.79 -10.44
C ASP A 86 -1.51 -8.56 -11.75
N VAL A 87 -0.60 -9.48 -12.10
CA VAL A 87 -0.73 -10.35 -13.28
C VAL A 87 -0.52 -11.79 -12.83
N TYR A 88 -1.62 -12.48 -12.57
CA TYR A 88 -1.60 -13.84 -12.03
C TYR A 88 -2.79 -14.67 -12.49
N MET A 89 -2.64 -15.99 -12.35
CA MET A 89 -3.73 -16.97 -12.39
C MET A 89 -3.83 -17.69 -11.05
N GLY A 90 -4.99 -18.25 -10.76
CA GLY A 90 -5.20 -18.95 -9.49
C GLY A 90 -6.29 -19.99 -9.53
N ILE A 91 -6.28 -20.84 -8.51
CA ILE A 91 -7.31 -21.84 -8.23
C ILE A 91 -7.90 -21.52 -6.86
N THR A 92 -9.23 -21.40 -6.80
CA THR A 92 -9.96 -21.16 -5.56
C THR A 92 -10.74 -22.37 -5.10
N GLY A 93 -11.12 -22.37 -3.82
CA GLY A 93 -11.95 -23.45 -3.25
C GLY A 93 -11.20 -24.76 -2.97
N ILE A 94 -9.87 -24.72 -2.88
CA ILE A 94 -9.07 -25.89 -2.50
C ILE A 94 -9.30 -26.16 -1.01
N PRO A 95 -9.76 -27.37 -0.62
CA PRO A 95 -10.01 -27.70 0.77
C PRO A 95 -8.80 -27.40 1.67
N TYR A 96 -9.04 -26.73 2.81
CA TYR A 96 -8.05 -26.29 3.80
C TYR A 96 -7.02 -25.24 3.31
N ILE A 97 -6.69 -25.20 2.02
CA ILE A 97 -5.71 -24.25 1.45
C ILE A 97 -6.39 -22.96 0.99
N GLY A 98 -7.64 -23.03 0.54
CA GLY A 98 -8.41 -21.89 0.04
C GLY A 98 -8.07 -21.53 -1.40
N THR A 99 -7.26 -20.51 -1.61
CA THR A 99 -6.85 -20.02 -2.94
C THR A 99 -5.34 -20.14 -3.10
N VAL A 100 -4.91 -20.66 -4.24
CA VAL A 100 -3.50 -20.64 -4.68
C VAL A 100 -3.42 -19.75 -5.92
N GLN A 101 -2.49 -18.80 -5.93
CA GLN A 101 -2.23 -17.88 -7.04
C GLN A 101 -0.77 -17.96 -7.48
N MET A 102 -0.53 -17.87 -8.77
CA MET A 102 0.80 -17.89 -9.38
C MET A 102 0.94 -16.72 -10.38
N GLY A 103 1.98 -15.94 -10.25
CA GLY A 103 2.29 -14.81 -11.12
C GLY A 103 2.85 -13.62 -10.34
N HIS A 104 2.85 -12.43 -10.97
CA HIS A 104 3.28 -11.18 -10.37
C HIS A 104 2.16 -10.60 -9.51
N GLN A 105 2.39 -10.51 -8.20
CA GLN A 105 1.38 -10.15 -7.21
C GLN A 105 2.03 -9.60 -5.93
N LYS A 106 1.24 -8.97 -5.07
CA LYS A 106 1.74 -8.54 -3.76
C LYS A 106 2.16 -9.72 -2.90
N GLU A 107 3.31 -9.61 -2.26
CA GLU A 107 3.65 -10.49 -1.15
C GLU A 107 2.72 -10.21 0.03
N PRO A 108 2.34 -11.22 0.82
CA PRO A 108 1.44 -11.02 1.96
C PRO A 108 2.20 -10.39 3.14
N PHE A 109 2.35 -9.05 3.14
CA PHE A 109 3.10 -8.30 4.13
C PHE A 109 2.46 -6.94 4.37
N GLY A 110 2.08 -6.65 5.61
CA GLY A 110 1.49 -5.39 6.04
C GLY A 110 0.05 -5.11 5.60
N LEU A 111 -0.76 -4.57 6.49
CA LEU A 111 -2.16 -4.25 6.25
C LEU A 111 -2.32 -3.15 5.20
N GLU A 112 -1.50 -2.08 5.28
CA GLU A 112 -1.62 -0.96 4.34
C GLU A 112 -1.10 -1.33 2.95
N VAL A 113 -0.05 -2.15 2.83
CA VAL A 113 0.43 -2.69 1.55
C VAL A 113 -0.65 -3.57 0.92
N MET A 114 -1.23 -4.50 1.68
CA MET A 114 -2.26 -5.41 1.18
C MET A 114 -3.56 -4.69 0.82
N THR A 115 -3.92 -3.64 1.55
CA THR A 115 -5.08 -2.79 1.21
C THR A 115 -4.89 -2.14 -0.17
N SER A 116 -5.96 -2.13 -0.96
CA SER A 116 -5.94 -1.47 -2.27
C SER A 116 -5.77 0.04 -2.10
N SER A 117 -4.97 0.67 -2.97
CA SER A 117 -4.85 2.13 -3.01
C SER A 117 -6.16 2.86 -3.39
N ASN A 118 -7.21 2.14 -3.76
CA ASN A 118 -8.55 2.70 -3.87
C ASN A 118 -9.17 3.02 -2.51
N TYR A 119 -8.68 2.40 -1.43
CA TYR A 119 -9.34 2.36 -0.12
C TYR A 119 -8.47 2.88 1.03
N THR A 120 -7.24 3.35 0.74
CA THR A 120 -6.38 4.04 1.72
C THR A 120 -6.98 5.40 2.09
N THR A 121 -6.87 5.78 3.36
CA THR A 121 -7.33 7.10 3.84
C THR A 121 -6.48 8.24 3.27
N PHE A 122 -5.17 8.08 3.30
CA PHE A 122 -4.24 9.09 2.78
C PHE A 122 -3.86 8.82 1.32
N MET A 123 -3.41 9.85 0.62
CA MET A 123 -3.05 9.77 -0.80
C MET A 123 -1.93 8.76 -1.03
N GLU A 124 -0.89 8.79 -0.17
CA GLU A 124 0.20 7.82 -0.20
C GLU A 124 0.20 6.96 1.07
N ARG A 125 0.81 5.76 0.96
CA ARG A 125 1.09 4.90 2.11
C ARG A 125 2.07 5.56 3.06
N ALA A 126 2.09 5.11 4.30
CA ALA A 126 3.03 5.58 5.30
C ALA A 126 4.48 5.35 4.86
N ILE A 127 5.37 6.22 5.29
CA ILE A 127 6.80 6.18 4.92
C ILE A 127 7.50 4.90 5.37
N SER A 128 7.03 4.26 6.45
CA SER A 128 7.52 2.94 6.91
C SER A 128 7.36 1.83 5.88
N ASN A 129 6.45 1.98 4.90
CA ASN A 129 6.30 1.01 3.81
C ASN A 129 7.51 0.95 2.85
N ALA A 130 8.50 1.85 3.01
CA ALA A 130 9.81 1.72 2.37
C ALA A 130 10.52 0.39 2.71
N LEU A 131 10.21 -0.20 3.88
CA LEU A 131 10.76 -1.49 4.32
C LEU A 131 9.93 -2.71 3.88
N ALA A 132 8.77 -2.50 3.28
CA ALA A 132 7.87 -3.58 2.91
C ALA A 132 8.14 -4.08 1.48
N PRO A 133 8.12 -5.41 1.24
CA PRO A 133 8.10 -5.93 -0.12
C PRO A 133 6.76 -5.58 -0.77
N GLU A 134 6.80 -5.13 -2.03
CA GLU A 134 5.56 -4.85 -2.76
C GLU A 134 5.12 -6.05 -3.60
N ARG A 135 5.35 -5.99 -4.91
CA ARG A 135 4.94 -7.02 -5.87
C ARG A 135 6.12 -7.77 -6.41
N ASN A 136 5.98 -9.08 -6.42
CA ASN A 136 6.97 -9.99 -6.92
C ASN A 136 6.32 -11.18 -7.63
N SER A 137 7.07 -11.87 -8.47
CA SER A 137 6.60 -13.09 -9.13
C SER A 137 6.76 -14.29 -8.20
N GLY A 138 5.67 -15.02 -7.99
CA GLY A 138 5.69 -16.16 -7.07
C GLY A 138 4.42 -16.96 -7.02
N ILE A 139 4.40 -17.89 -6.08
CA ILE A 139 3.23 -18.70 -5.74
C ILE A 139 2.80 -18.33 -4.32
N ARG A 140 1.54 -17.93 -4.16
CA ARG A 140 0.94 -17.57 -2.89
C ARG A 140 -0.31 -18.40 -2.63
N MET A 141 -0.44 -18.89 -1.42
CA MET A 141 -1.69 -19.45 -0.90
C MET A 141 -2.31 -18.48 0.10
N GLN A 142 -3.64 -18.47 0.19
CA GLN A 142 -4.37 -17.74 1.22
C GLN A 142 -5.70 -18.42 1.55
N ASN A 143 -6.07 -18.41 2.81
CA ASN A 143 -7.36 -18.87 3.30
C ASN A 143 -7.79 -18.14 4.57
N ALA A 144 -9.09 -18.15 4.82
CA ALA A 144 -9.67 -17.66 6.07
C ALA A 144 -10.38 -18.82 6.80
N TYR A 145 -10.23 -18.84 8.12
CA TYR A 145 -10.67 -19.92 9.00
C TYR A 145 -11.55 -19.34 10.13
N ALA A 146 -12.17 -20.23 10.90
CA ALA A 146 -12.97 -19.86 12.07
C ALA A 146 -14.07 -18.82 11.77
N GLY A 147 -14.81 -19.00 10.66
CA GLY A 147 -15.80 -18.02 10.22
C GLY A 147 -15.18 -16.70 9.78
N GLU A 148 -14.07 -16.76 9.06
CA GLU A 148 -13.27 -15.64 8.58
C GLU A 148 -12.69 -14.74 9.69
N ARG A 149 -12.51 -15.30 10.89
CA ARG A 149 -11.87 -14.58 12.01
C ARG A 149 -10.36 -14.71 12.05
N ILE A 150 -9.80 -15.69 11.35
CA ILE A 150 -8.36 -15.90 11.23
C ILE A 150 -8.06 -16.01 9.73
N ALA A 151 -7.12 -15.24 9.23
CA ALA A 151 -6.66 -15.36 7.86
C ALA A 151 -5.15 -15.65 7.83
N LEU A 152 -4.77 -16.60 6.98
CA LEU A 152 -3.38 -16.97 6.72
C LEU A 152 -3.08 -16.81 5.24
N ALA A 153 -1.99 -16.12 4.93
CA ALA A 153 -1.42 -16.06 3.60
C ALA A 153 0.08 -16.37 3.66
N ALA A 154 0.57 -17.21 2.75
CA ALA A 154 1.98 -17.53 2.67
C ALA A 154 2.39 -17.77 1.21
N GLY A 155 3.66 -17.52 0.89
CA GLY A 155 4.13 -17.73 -0.47
C GLY A 155 5.64 -17.75 -0.58
N VAL A 156 6.08 -18.19 -1.75
CA VAL A 156 7.48 -18.13 -2.19
C VAL A 156 7.53 -17.25 -3.42
N PHE A 157 8.49 -16.34 -3.43
CA PHE A 157 8.58 -15.29 -4.42
C PHE A 157 9.99 -15.15 -4.93
N ARG A 158 10.11 -14.46 -6.03
CA ARG A 158 11.35 -14.02 -6.61
C ARG A 158 11.25 -12.52 -6.88
N ASP A 159 12.22 -11.73 -6.39
CA ASP A 159 12.23 -10.29 -6.63
C ASP A 159 12.24 -10.02 -8.13
N THR A 160 11.36 -9.14 -8.59
CA THR A 160 11.18 -8.83 -10.00
C THR A 160 10.95 -7.35 -10.21
N ASP A 161 11.33 -6.88 -11.40
CA ASP A 161 11.01 -5.53 -11.86
C ASP A 161 9.50 -5.34 -12.13
N ASP A 162 9.11 -4.13 -12.49
CA ASP A 162 7.74 -3.76 -12.87
C ASP A 162 7.21 -4.51 -14.11
N GLY A 163 8.06 -5.22 -14.84
CA GLY A 163 7.71 -6.15 -15.93
C GLY A 163 7.51 -7.59 -15.45
N GLY A 164 7.67 -7.87 -14.15
CA GLY A 164 7.60 -9.21 -13.59
C GLY A 164 8.82 -10.07 -13.94
N ARG A 165 9.94 -9.47 -14.34
CA ARG A 165 11.13 -10.15 -14.82
C ARG A 165 12.26 -10.09 -13.79
N ASN A 166 12.97 -11.20 -13.65
CA ASN A 166 14.28 -11.30 -13.04
C ASN A 166 15.09 -12.39 -13.75
N SER A 167 16.29 -12.07 -14.17
CA SER A 167 17.21 -12.98 -14.88
C SER A 167 18.51 -13.26 -14.13
N ALA A 168 18.66 -12.75 -12.88
CA ALA A 168 19.81 -13.02 -12.03
C ALA A 168 19.64 -14.33 -11.24
N ASP A 169 20.73 -14.94 -10.82
CA ASP A 169 20.70 -16.04 -9.86
C ASP A 169 20.33 -15.52 -8.45
N GLY A 170 19.62 -16.31 -7.65
CA GLY A 170 19.18 -15.92 -6.31
C GLY A 170 17.85 -15.15 -6.32
N SER A 171 17.70 -14.13 -5.45
CA SER A 171 16.50 -13.29 -5.31
C SER A 171 15.25 -14.06 -4.88
N TYR A 172 15.39 -15.06 -4.00
CA TYR A 172 14.26 -15.82 -3.47
C TYR A 172 13.79 -15.25 -2.12
N ALA A 173 12.47 -15.24 -1.94
CA ALA A 173 11.83 -14.86 -0.68
C ALA A 173 10.75 -15.84 -0.28
N GLY A 174 10.60 -16.06 1.02
CA GLY A 174 9.48 -16.75 1.63
C GLY A 174 8.76 -15.80 2.58
N THR A 175 7.49 -15.52 2.34
CA THR A 175 6.70 -14.54 3.10
C THR A 175 5.44 -15.18 3.66
N VAL A 176 5.14 -14.89 4.94
CA VAL A 176 3.93 -15.35 5.63
C VAL A 176 3.30 -14.18 6.39
N ARG A 177 1.97 -14.09 6.38
CA ARG A 177 1.15 -13.17 7.16
C ARG A 177 0.02 -13.92 7.82
N LEU A 178 -0.14 -13.72 9.12
CA LEU A 178 -1.23 -14.26 9.94
C LEU A 178 -1.98 -13.13 10.59
N THR A 179 -3.31 -13.14 10.47
CA THR A 179 -4.17 -12.10 11.06
C THR A 179 -5.34 -12.71 11.82
N ALA A 180 -5.87 -11.97 12.76
CA ALA A 180 -7.04 -12.36 13.52
C ALA A 180 -8.00 -11.18 13.76
N LEU A 181 -9.28 -11.49 13.91
CA LEU A 181 -10.34 -10.60 14.34
C LEU A 181 -10.86 -11.02 15.73
N PRO A 182 -10.15 -10.66 16.83
CA PRO A 182 -10.54 -11.06 18.19
C PRO A 182 -11.94 -10.55 18.57
N TRP A 183 -12.31 -9.40 18.03
CA TRP A 183 -13.62 -8.81 18.27
C TRP A 183 -14.26 -8.30 16.99
N VAL A 184 -15.54 -8.62 16.79
CA VAL A 184 -16.37 -8.17 15.67
C VAL A 184 -17.78 -7.84 16.16
N ALA A 185 -18.29 -6.68 15.76
CA ALA A 185 -19.67 -6.21 16.03
C ALA A 185 -20.22 -5.60 14.73
N ASP A 186 -20.67 -6.46 13.82
CA ASP A 186 -21.07 -6.09 12.46
C ASP A 186 -22.21 -5.05 12.41
N ASP A 187 -23.17 -5.13 13.35
CA ASP A 187 -24.27 -4.18 13.49
C ASP A 187 -23.81 -2.75 13.75
N LYS A 188 -22.71 -2.59 14.50
CA LYS A 188 -22.11 -1.31 14.87
C LYS A 188 -20.95 -0.91 13.98
N GLY A 189 -20.57 -1.74 12.97
CA GLY A 189 -19.33 -1.54 12.20
C GLY A 189 -18.10 -1.60 13.08
N GLY A 190 -18.13 -2.50 14.08
CA GLY A 190 -17.05 -2.70 15.05
C GLY A 190 -16.19 -3.88 14.66
N LEU A 191 -14.86 -3.70 14.69
CA LEU A 191 -13.90 -4.79 14.59
C LEU A 191 -12.58 -4.41 15.27
N LEU A 192 -11.88 -5.42 15.80
CA LEU A 192 -10.48 -5.34 16.15
C LEU A 192 -9.71 -6.30 15.24
N HIS A 193 -8.79 -5.77 14.50
CA HIS A 193 -7.85 -6.49 13.65
C HIS A 193 -6.48 -6.48 14.35
N VAL A 194 -5.83 -7.63 14.39
CA VAL A 194 -4.44 -7.79 14.80
C VAL A 194 -3.76 -8.77 13.86
N GLY A 195 -2.50 -8.55 13.56
CA GLY A 195 -1.75 -9.42 12.68
C GLY A 195 -0.26 -9.19 12.74
N GLY A 196 0.46 -9.98 11.97
CA GLY A 196 1.87 -9.82 11.76
C GLY A 196 2.35 -10.63 10.57
N ALA A 197 3.48 -10.24 10.03
CA ALA A 197 4.11 -10.88 8.89
C ALA A 197 5.62 -11.07 9.11
N TYR A 198 6.14 -12.06 8.42
CA TYR A 198 7.57 -12.34 8.35
C TYR A 198 7.95 -12.66 6.90
N SER A 199 9.09 -12.12 6.45
CA SER A 199 9.68 -12.48 5.17
C SER A 199 11.18 -12.75 5.32
N TYR A 200 11.60 -13.94 4.92
CA TYR A 200 13.01 -14.28 4.73
C TYR A 200 13.37 -14.09 3.27
N ARG A 201 14.44 -13.33 3.01
CA ARG A 201 14.87 -12.98 1.66
C ARG A 201 16.35 -13.28 1.47
N LYS A 202 16.68 -13.78 0.29
CA LYS A 202 18.06 -13.94 -0.17
C LYS A 202 18.23 -13.11 -1.45
N PRO A 203 18.66 -11.84 -1.34
CA PRO A 203 18.80 -10.94 -2.49
C PRO A 203 19.81 -11.50 -3.50
N GLY A 204 19.61 -11.22 -4.77
CA GLY A 204 20.55 -11.53 -5.84
C GLY A 204 21.28 -10.29 -6.39
N ALA A 205 21.03 -9.13 -5.81
CA ALA A 205 21.60 -7.84 -6.16
C ALA A 205 21.62 -6.94 -4.92
N ASP A 206 22.18 -5.73 -5.06
CA ASP A 206 22.15 -4.73 -4.00
C ASP A 206 20.73 -4.40 -3.57
N VAL A 207 20.57 -4.14 -2.29
CA VAL A 207 19.31 -3.81 -1.65
C VAL A 207 19.24 -2.29 -1.51
N VAL A 208 18.09 -1.73 -1.89
CA VAL A 208 17.84 -0.30 -1.80
C VAL A 208 16.62 -0.07 -0.92
N TYR A 209 16.81 0.73 0.14
CA TYR A 209 15.70 1.29 0.91
C TYR A 209 15.67 2.79 0.67
N GLU A 210 14.54 3.29 0.21
CA GLU A 210 14.32 4.70 -0.07
C GLU A 210 12.96 5.13 0.47
N ALA A 211 12.94 6.25 1.20
CA ALA A 211 11.70 6.87 1.60
C ALA A 211 11.64 8.32 1.13
N ARG A 212 10.46 8.69 0.65
CA ARG A 212 10.08 10.07 0.38
C ARG A 212 8.96 10.46 1.33
N PRO A 213 8.74 11.74 1.60
CA PRO A 213 7.53 12.18 2.30
C PRO A 213 6.28 11.53 1.72
N SER A 214 5.20 11.51 2.49
CA SER A 214 3.92 10.95 2.03
C SER A 214 3.28 11.73 0.87
N ALA A 215 4.12 12.17 -0.07
CA ALA A 215 3.84 12.93 -1.29
C ALA A 215 4.69 12.37 -2.44
N HIS A 216 4.07 11.79 -3.46
CA HIS A 216 4.81 11.08 -4.51
C HIS A 216 5.64 12.01 -5.42
N LEU A 217 5.21 13.26 -5.58
CA LEU A 217 5.95 14.28 -6.34
C LEU A 217 7.21 14.78 -5.61
N ALA A 218 7.36 14.50 -4.30
CA ALA A 218 8.59 14.80 -3.57
C ALA A 218 9.73 13.89 -4.02
N PRO A 219 10.99 14.35 -4.00
CA PRO A 219 12.15 13.49 -4.17
C PRO A 219 12.31 12.52 -2.99
N VAL A 220 13.21 11.55 -3.14
CA VAL A 220 13.65 10.71 -2.01
C VAL A 220 14.37 11.61 -1.00
N PHE A 221 13.96 11.50 0.28
CA PHE A 221 14.57 12.27 1.36
C PHE A 221 15.59 11.44 2.15
N VAL A 222 15.35 10.16 2.34
CA VAL A 222 16.24 9.26 3.06
C VAL A 222 16.42 7.99 2.27
N GLY A 223 17.62 7.42 2.30
CA GLY A 223 17.88 6.20 1.56
C GLY A 223 19.23 5.58 1.86
N VAL A 224 19.28 4.27 1.69
CA VAL A 224 20.49 3.45 1.82
C VAL A 224 20.50 2.41 0.70
N GLU A 225 21.68 2.18 0.14
CA GLU A 225 21.95 1.14 -0.84
C GLU A 225 23.16 0.33 -0.40
N GLY A 226 23.10 -0.97 -0.52
CA GLY A 226 24.20 -1.86 -0.16
C GLY A 226 23.95 -3.32 -0.45
N SER A 227 24.99 -4.13 -0.38
CA SER A 227 24.87 -5.57 -0.57
C SER A 227 24.33 -6.24 0.69
N ALA A 228 23.63 -7.35 0.51
CA ALA A 228 23.15 -8.18 1.60
C ALA A 228 23.21 -9.67 1.22
N GLU A 229 23.60 -10.52 2.17
CA GLU A 229 23.49 -11.98 2.01
C GLU A 229 22.05 -12.44 2.29
N THR A 230 21.49 -11.97 3.39
CA THR A 230 20.11 -12.27 3.78
C THR A 230 19.43 -11.08 4.40
N ILE A 231 18.09 -11.04 4.27
CA ILE A 231 17.24 -10.04 4.91
C ILE A 231 16.12 -10.76 5.62
N ASN A 232 15.87 -10.37 6.87
CA ASN A 232 14.71 -10.79 7.64
C ASN A 232 13.81 -9.58 7.88
N LEU A 233 12.60 -9.60 7.31
CA LEU A 233 11.60 -8.56 7.52
C LEU A 233 10.60 -9.03 8.55
N TYR A 234 10.32 -8.19 9.53
CA TYR A 234 9.31 -8.40 10.57
C TYR A 234 8.28 -7.28 10.50
N GLU A 235 7.03 -7.64 10.68
CA GLU A 235 5.94 -6.68 10.69
C GLU A 235 4.89 -7.06 11.73
N GLY A 236 4.36 -6.04 12.43
CA GLY A 236 3.22 -6.15 13.32
C GLY A 236 2.16 -5.10 12.99
N GLU A 237 0.89 -5.51 12.91
CA GLU A 237 -0.22 -4.66 12.47
C GLU A 237 -1.41 -4.70 13.40
N GLY A 238 -2.10 -3.57 13.52
CA GLY A 238 -3.32 -3.47 14.30
C GLY A 238 -4.27 -2.40 13.77
N ALA A 239 -5.57 -2.69 13.87
CA ALA A 239 -6.60 -1.69 13.59
C ALA A 239 -7.85 -1.94 14.43
N ILE A 240 -8.47 -0.87 14.91
CA ILE A 240 -9.77 -0.90 15.54
C ILE A 240 -10.73 0.04 14.81
N CYS A 241 -11.92 -0.47 14.51
CA CYS A 241 -13.04 0.32 13.99
C CYS A 241 -14.22 0.25 14.93
N TYR A 242 -14.93 1.37 15.08
CA TYR A 242 -16.22 1.42 15.76
C TYR A 242 -17.09 2.54 15.17
N GLY A 243 -18.15 2.15 14.49
CA GLY A 243 -18.98 3.10 13.75
C GLY A 243 -18.16 3.88 12.71
N PRO A 244 -18.15 5.21 12.80
CA PRO A 244 -17.41 6.04 11.84
C PRO A 244 -15.92 6.20 12.18
N PHE A 245 -15.43 5.65 13.28
CA PHE A 245 -14.07 5.86 13.77
C PHE A 245 -13.17 4.68 13.42
N ARG A 246 -11.91 4.98 13.07
CA ARG A 246 -10.84 4.00 12.87
C ARG A 246 -9.52 4.51 13.44
N VAL A 247 -8.79 3.61 14.10
CA VAL A 247 -7.37 3.77 14.44
C VAL A 247 -6.63 2.58 13.83
N GLN A 248 -5.49 2.83 13.20
CA GLN A 248 -4.65 1.79 12.58
C GLN A 248 -3.19 2.14 12.76
N GLY A 249 -2.34 1.13 12.90
CA GLY A 249 -0.89 1.29 12.94
C GLY A 249 -0.18 0.02 12.54
N GLU A 250 1.05 0.17 12.06
CA GLU A 250 1.98 -0.91 11.71
C GLU A 250 3.39 -0.53 12.16
N TYR A 251 4.17 -1.54 12.57
CA TYR A 251 5.60 -1.46 12.82
C TYR A 251 6.30 -2.43 11.87
N MET A 252 7.38 -1.99 11.26
CA MET A 252 8.20 -2.79 10.35
C MET A 252 9.67 -2.70 10.73
N GLN A 253 10.38 -3.82 10.62
CA GLN A 253 11.81 -3.91 10.85
C GLN A 253 12.46 -4.75 9.76
N SER A 254 13.61 -4.30 9.27
CA SER A 254 14.48 -5.04 8.37
C SER A 254 15.80 -5.32 9.05
N ALA A 255 16.13 -6.60 9.24
CA ALA A 255 17.44 -7.04 9.69
C ALA A 255 18.21 -7.58 8.48
N VAL A 256 19.29 -6.89 8.12
CA VAL A 256 20.12 -7.15 6.94
C VAL A 256 21.44 -7.75 7.41
N SER A 257 21.76 -8.96 6.97
CA SER A 257 23.04 -9.60 7.26
C SER A 257 23.96 -9.50 6.05
N ASN A 258 25.19 -9.06 6.31
CA ASN A 258 26.24 -8.98 5.30
C ASN A 258 27.54 -9.62 5.83
N PRO A 259 28.09 -10.65 5.15
CA PRO A 259 29.29 -11.34 5.63
C PRO A 259 30.58 -10.51 5.55
N GLU A 260 30.56 -9.40 4.81
CA GLU A 260 31.73 -8.53 4.60
C GLU A 260 31.66 -7.23 5.42
N SER A 261 30.56 -6.98 6.14
CA SER A 261 30.34 -5.79 6.97
C SER A 261 29.47 -6.13 8.18
N ASP A 262 29.21 -5.15 9.04
CA ASP A 262 28.32 -5.30 10.19
C ASP A 262 26.88 -5.58 9.74
N ASP A 263 26.15 -6.35 10.53
CA ASP A 263 24.71 -6.56 10.35
C ASP A 263 23.97 -5.24 10.61
N LEU A 264 22.98 -4.92 9.79
CA LEU A 264 22.25 -3.65 9.87
C LEU A 264 20.77 -3.89 10.21
N THR A 265 20.19 -2.95 10.93
CA THR A 265 18.78 -2.98 11.32
C THR A 265 18.12 -1.64 11.00
N PHE A 266 17.14 -1.66 10.13
CA PHE A 266 16.30 -0.50 9.80
C PHE A 266 14.90 -0.70 10.33
N GLN A 267 14.22 0.38 10.70
CA GLN A 267 12.89 0.31 11.29
C GLN A 267 11.98 1.45 10.83
N GLY A 268 10.69 1.22 10.92
CA GLY A 268 9.70 2.25 10.63
C GLY A 268 8.33 1.87 11.18
N TYR A 269 7.54 2.88 11.47
CA TYR A 269 6.16 2.67 11.94
C TYR A 269 5.27 3.83 11.57
N TYR A 270 3.99 3.58 11.63
CA TYR A 270 2.99 4.63 11.59
C TYR A 270 1.84 4.32 12.53
N VAL A 271 1.14 5.36 12.90
CA VAL A 271 -0.17 5.29 13.52
C VAL A 271 -1.05 6.39 12.94
N TYR A 272 -2.31 6.08 12.68
CA TYR A 272 -3.28 7.09 12.32
C TYR A 272 -4.63 6.89 12.97
N ALA A 273 -5.38 7.98 13.07
CA ALA A 273 -6.78 7.99 13.41
C ALA A 273 -7.57 8.69 12.30
N SER A 274 -8.74 8.16 11.96
CA SER A 274 -9.65 8.78 11.00
C SER A 274 -11.10 8.59 11.40
N ALA A 275 -11.97 9.48 10.89
CA ALA A 275 -13.39 9.42 11.15
C ALA A 275 -14.21 9.93 9.97
N PHE A 276 -15.32 9.24 9.69
CA PHE A 276 -16.36 9.77 8.80
C PHE A 276 -17.23 10.77 9.54
N VAL A 277 -17.09 12.06 9.22
CA VAL A 277 -17.92 13.15 9.81
C VAL A 277 -19.40 12.99 9.46
N THR A 278 -19.67 12.36 8.32
CA THR A 278 -21.02 12.03 7.83
C THR A 278 -21.54 10.70 8.39
N GLY A 279 -20.68 9.96 9.13
CA GLY A 279 -21.08 8.80 9.93
C GLY A 279 -21.18 7.49 9.15
N GLU A 280 -20.48 7.34 8.02
CA GLU A 280 -20.29 6.07 7.32
C GLU A 280 -19.45 5.09 8.17
N LYS A 281 -19.48 3.82 7.79
CA LYS A 281 -18.67 2.76 8.41
C LYS A 281 -17.55 2.33 7.45
N TYR A 282 -16.44 1.87 8.01
CA TYR A 282 -15.35 1.32 7.21
C TYR A 282 -15.69 -0.07 6.69
N GLY A 283 -15.51 -0.27 5.37
CA GLY A 283 -15.60 -1.59 4.76
C GLY A 283 -14.37 -2.43 5.10
N TYR A 284 -14.58 -3.71 5.37
CA TYR A 284 -13.50 -4.65 5.67
C TYR A 284 -13.80 -6.03 5.06
N LYS A 285 -12.86 -6.57 4.29
CA LYS A 285 -12.94 -7.88 3.66
C LYS A 285 -12.28 -8.92 4.55
N LYS A 286 -13.08 -9.63 5.34
CA LYS A 286 -12.61 -10.60 6.33
C LYS A 286 -11.78 -11.72 5.70
N SER A 287 -12.20 -12.22 4.52
CA SER A 287 -11.50 -13.30 3.80
C SER A 287 -10.09 -12.95 3.30
N GLU A 288 -9.78 -11.67 3.15
CA GLU A 288 -8.46 -11.18 2.73
C GLU A 288 -7.76 -10.38 3.84
N ALA A 289 -8.46 -10.12 4.94
CA ALA A 289 -7.98 -9.34 6.09
C ALA A 289 -7.43 -7.96 5.68
N VAL A 290 -8.24 -7.18 4.93
CA VAL A 290 -7.91 -5.84 4.42
C VAL A 290 -9.11 -4.91 4.45
N PHE A 291 -8.87 -3.61 4.49
CA PHE A 291 -9.94 -2.62 4.31
C PHE A 291 -10.43 -2.56 2.86
N GLU A 292 -11.71 -2.25 2.70
CA GLU A 292 -12.43 -2.22 1.43
C GLU A 292 -13.10 -0.87 1.16
N HIS A 293 -13.90 -0.85 0.11
CA HIS A 293 -14.64 0.33 -0.35
C HIS A 293 -15.63 0.85 0.70
N ILE A 294 -15.91 2.13 0.57
CA ILE A 294 -16.86 2.88 1.38
C ILE A 294 -18.07 3.19 0.52
N GLU A 295 -19.25 3.02 1.08
CA GLU A 295 -20.49 3.43 0.44
C GLU A 295 -21.04 4.68 1.16
N PRO A 296 -21.06 5.86 0.49
CA PRO A 296 -21.73 7.02 1.04
C PRO A 296 -23.21 6.72 1.32
N LYS A 297 -23.73 7.18 2.45
CA LYS A 297 -25.16 7.04 2.79
C LYS A 297 -26.06 7.67 1.70
N LYS A 298 -25.58 8.74 1.08
CA LYS A 298 -26.11 9.34 -0.16
C LYS A 298 -24.95 9.80 -1.02
N ASN A 299 -24.96 9.46 -2.30
CA ASN A 299 -24.01 10.01 -3.24
C ASN A 299 -24.18 11.52 -3.40
N PHE A 300 -23.14 12.21 -3.82
CA PHE A 300 -23.21 13.64 -4.09
C PHE A 300 -24.31 13.95 -5.13
N ARG A 301 -25.15 14.93 -4.83
CA ARG A 301 -26.34 15.33 -5.62
C ARG A 301 -27.39 14.25 -5.81
N GLN A 302 -27.29 13.12 -5.14
CA GLN A 302 -28.37 12.13 -5.16
C GLN A 302 -29.66 12.78 -4.62
N ASP A 303 -30.74 12.69 -5.39
CA ASP A 303 -32.03 13.33 -5.10
C ASP A 303 -31.92 14.86 -4.84
N GLY A 304 -30.91 15.51 -5.40
CA GLY A 304 -30.65 16.94 -5.23
C GLY A 304 -30.10 17.35 -3.85
N THR A 305 -30.01 16.43 -2.89
CA THR A 305 -29.63 16.73 -1.49
C THR A 305 -28.42 15.97 -0.98
N GLY A 306 -27.93 14.96 -1.70
CA GLY A 306 -26.75 14.19 -1.30
C GLY A 306 -25.50 15.03 -1.25
N ILE A 307 -24.73 14.95 -0.16
CA ILE A 307 -23.47 15.65 0.03
C ILE A 307 -22.24 14.74 -0.14
N GLY A 308 -22.46 13.43 -0.42
CA GLY A 308 -21.41 12.43 -0.38
C GLY A 308 -20.99 12.10 1.05
N ALA A 309 -19.88 11.37 1.19
CA ALA A 309 -19.29 11.08 2.49
C ALA A 309 -18.01 11.91 2.70
N TRP A 310 -17.78 12.31 3.94
CA TRP A 310 -16.60 13.09 4.33
C TRP A 310 -15.83 12.37 5.42
N GLU A 311 -14.56 12.07 5.15
CA GLU A 311 -13.62 11.49 6.10
C GLU A 311 -12.51 12.50 6.41
N ALA A 312 -12.12 12.59 7.69
CA ALA A 312 -10.94 13.33 8.11
C ALA A 312 -10.02 12.41 8.91
N GLY A 313 -8.71 12.61 8.82
CA GLY A 313 -7.73 11.79 9.53
C GLY A 313 -6.41 12.50 9.75
N VAL A 314 -5.65 11.98 10.70
CA VAL A 314 -4.28 12.40 11.00
C VAL A 314 -3.41 11.16 11.16
N ARG A 315 -2.23 11.17 10.53
CA ARG A 315 -1.21 10.12 10.59
C ARG A 315 0.11 10.70 11.07
N TYR A 316 0.79 9.97 11.93
CA TYR A 316 2.21 10.11 12.22
C TYR A 316 2.94 8.94 11.60
N GLY A 317 3.99 9.19 10.83
CA GLY A 317 4.87 8.21 10.21
C GLY A 317 6.32 8.46 10.59
N PHE A 318 7.09 7.39 10.73
CA PHE A 318 8.52 7.40 11.02
C PHE A 318 9.22 6.28 10.28
N VAL A 319 10.42 6.58 9.74
CA VAL A 319 11.35 5.59 9.23
C VAL A 319 12.77 6.02 9.56
N ASP A 320 13.56 5.06 10.03
CA ASP A 320 14.98 5.21 10.38
C ASP A 320 15.79 4.23 9.53
N LEU A 321 16.67 4.79 8.72
CA LEU A 321 17.62 4.08 7.85
C LEU A 321 19.06 4.27 8.31
N ASN A 322 19.25 4.60 9.60
CA ASN A 322 20.57 4.69 10.22
C ASN A 322 20.83 3.44 11.04
N ASP A 323 22.03 2.91 10.94
CA ASP A 323 22.57 1.89 11.84
C ASP A 323 24.09 1.84 11.73
N GLU A 324 24.79 1.65 12.87
CA GLU A 324 26.24 1.60 12.97
C GLU A 324 26.93 2.79 12.26
N SER A 325 27.63 2.54 11.16
CA SER A 325 28.31 3.55 10.34
C SER A 325 27.50 4.03 9.13
N ILE A 326 26.26 3.56 8.98
CA ILE A 326 25.37 3.92 7.87
C ILE A 326 24.43 5.04 8.31
N TYR A 327 24.38 6.12 7.55
CA TYR A 327 23.54 7.29 7.80
C TYR A 327 22.60 7.53 6.61
N GLY A 328 21.63 6.61 6.43
CA GLY A 328 20.60 6.71 5.39
C GLY A 328 19.55 7.78 5.68
N GLY A 329 19.49 8.24 6.94
CA GLY A 329 18.62 9.31 7.43
C GLY A 329 17.39 8.80 8.18
N GLU A 330 16.86 9.71 9.01
CA GLU A 330 15.58 9.57 9.69
C GLU A 330 14.56 10.50 9.02
N LEU A 331 13.40 9.95 8.65
CA LEU A 331 12.28 10.73 8.11
C LEU A 331 11.07 10.58 9.03
N THR A 332 10.56 11.71 9.47
CA THR A 332 9.29 11.81 10.21
C THR A 332 8.30 12.58 9.37
N ASP A 333 7.05 12.11 9.26
CA ASP A 333 5.99 12.89 8.68
C ASP A 333 4.72 12.90 9.53
N VAL A 334 4.03 14.07 9.51
CA VAL A 334 2.67 14.22 10.01
C VAL A 334 1.79 14.58 8.84
N THR A 335 0.82 13.72 8.53
CA THR A 335 -0.14 13.93 7.46
C THR A 335 -1.53 14.21 8.03
N VAL A 336 -2.14 15.33 7.63
CA VAL A 336 -3.56 15.61 7.88
C VAL A 336 -4.30 15.46 6.56
N GLY A 337 -5.34 14.63 6.54
CA GLY A 337 -6.10 14.31 5.33
C GLY A 337 -7.59 14.58 5.46
N VAL A 338 -8.19 15.07 4.37
CA VAL A 338 -9.64 15.18 4.22
C VAL A 338 -10.02 14.53 2.90
N ASN A 339 -10.98 13.61 2.94
CA ASN A 339 -11.50 12.91 1.77
C ASN A 339 -12.97 13.24 1.57
N TRP A 340 -13.32 13.63 0.36
CA TRP A 340 -14.69 13.80 -0.06
C TRP A 340 -15.07 12.71 -1.07
N TYR A 341 -15.83 11.73 -0.62
CA TYR A 341 -16.37 10.66 -1.45
C TYR A 341 -17.66 11.12 -2.11
N LEU A 342 -17.60 11.44 -3.40
CA LEU A 342 -18.76 11.84 -4.19
C LEU A 342 -19.70 10.63 -4.44
N ALA A 343 -19.09 9.46 -4.62
CA ALA A 343 -19.76 8.16 -4.79
C ALA A 343 -18.82 7.07 -4.25
N SER A 344 -19.26 5.82 -4.21
CA SER A 344 -18.44 4.68 -3.77
C SER A 344 -17.15 4.50 -4.57
N ASN A 345 -17.08 5.04 -5.78
CA ASN A 345 -15.96 4.87 -6.71
C ASN A 345 -15.31 6.19 -7.17
N THR A 346 -15.70 7.32 -6.57
CA THR A 346 -15.18 8.65 -6.96
C THR A 346 -14.95 9.49 -5.72
N ARG A 347 -13.73 10.00 -5.54
CA ARG A 347 -13.38 10.87 -4.41
C ARG A 347 -12.38 11.95 -4.80
N ILE A 348 -12.38 13.02 -4.02
CA ILE A 348 -11.36 14.06 -4.01
C ILE A 348 -10.67 13.98 -2.64
N GLN A 349 -9.35 13.98 -2.64
CA GLN A 349 -8.56 13.90 -1.42
C GLN A 349 -7.71 15.18 -1.30
N PHE A 350 -7.57 15.67 -0.08
CA PHE A 350 -6.70 16.78 0.28
C PHE A 350 -5.80 16.31 1.41
N ASN A 351 -4.49 16.43 1.23
CA ASN A 351 -3.51 16.16 2.27
C ASN A 351 -2.65 17.38 2.51
N TYR A 352 -2.32 17.60 3.77
CA TYR A 352 -1.21 18.40 4.21
C TYR A 352 -0.20 17.50 4.87
N VAL A 353 1.04 17.51 4.41
CA VAL A 353 2.15 16.73 4.94
C VAL A 353 3.23 17.69 5.45
N ARG A 354 3.60 17.53 6.72
CA ARG A 354 4.82 18.12 7.26
C ARG A 354 5.84 17.01 7.44
N ALA A 355 6.91 17.06 6.67
CA ALA A 355 8.02 16.11 6.71
C ALA A 355 9.26 16.78 7.31
N SER A 356 10.00 16.06 8.14
CA SER A 356 11.28 16.49 8.73
C SER A 356 12.31 15.39 8.55
N VAL A 357 13.55 15.78 8.22
CA VAL A 357 14.66 14.85 7.97
C VAL A 357 15.82 15.20 8.88
N GLU A 358 16.38 14.18 9.50
CA GLU A 358 17.56 14.27 10.35
C GLU A 358 18.55 13.15 9.99
N ASN A 359 19.85 13.38 10.29
CA ASN A 359 20.92 12.37 10.20
C ASN A 359 21.11 11.75 8.80
N ALA A 360 20.76 12.43 7.72
CA ALA A 360 20.99 11.93 6.37
C ALA A 360 22.41 12.29 5.89
N GLY A 361 23.24 11.28 5.62
CA GLY A 361 24.62 11.41 5.20
C GLY A 361 25.64 11.57 6.33
N ASP A 362 25.32 12.33 7.39
CA ASP A 362 26.18 12.56 8.55
C ASP A 362 25.38 12.59 9.86
N PRO A 363 25.96 12.07 10.97
CA PRO A 363 25.29 12.05 12.26
C PRO A 363 25.14 13.45 12.85
N GLY A 364 24.00 13.73 13.49
CA GLY A 364 23.74 14.99 14.17
C GLY A 364 23.42 16.15 13.21
N THR A 365 23.14 15.88 11.95
CA THR A 365 22.74 16.89 10.96
C THR A 365 21.22 17.01 10.87
N ASP A 366 20.73 18.24 10.73
CA ASP A 366 19.32 18.57 10.50
C ASP A 366 19.16 19.04 9.05
N GLN A 367 18.58 18.19 8.20
CA GLN A 367 18.28 18.51 6.81
C GLN A 367 16.98 19.31 6.66
N GLY A 368 16.37 19.67 7.78
CA GLY A 368 15.20 20.54 7.82
C GLY A 368 13.89 19.88 7.46
N SER A 369 12.92 20.71 7.10
CA SER A 369 11.54 20.27 6.89
C SER A 369 10.92 20.83 5.62
N ALA A 370 9.91 20.10 5.10
CA ALA A 370 9.05 20.55 4.02
C ALA A 370 7.57 20.48 4.45
N ASN A 371 6.80 21.51 4.07
CA ASN A 371 5.35 21.52 4.12
C ASN A 371 4.84 21.24 2.71
N ILE A 372 3.94 20.28 2.55
CA ILE A 372 3.46 19.84 1.26
C ILE A 372 1.93 19.85 1.29
N PHE A 373 1.33 20.58 0.37
CA PHE A 373 -0.11 20.59 0.17
C PHE A 373 -0.42 19.78 -1.08
N GLU A 374 -1.35 18.82 -0.97
CA GLU A 374 -1.68 17.92 -2.07
C GLU A 374 -3.18 17.82 -2.27
N THR A 375 -3.56 17.62 -3.53
CA THR A 375 -4.90 17.20 -3.88
C THR A 375 -4.86 16.07 -4.92
N ARG A 376 -5.77 15.11 -4.78
CA ARG A 376 -5.95 13.99 -5.71
C ARG A 376 -7.39 13.90 -6.18
N PHE A 377 -7.56 13.85 -7.50
CA PHE A 377 -8.81 13.42 -8.12
C PHE A 377 -8.73 11.92 -8.39
N HIS A 378 -9.68 11.16 -7.86
CA HIS A 378 -9.63 9.71 -7.92
C HIS A 378 -10.96 9.14 -8.37
N VAL A 379 -10.93 8.36 -9.45
CA VAL A 379 -12.04 7.55 -9.93
C VAL A 379 -11.57 6.12 -10.19
N PHE A 380 -12.38 5.15 -9.84
CA PHE A 380 -12.18 3.76 -10.23
C PHE A 380 -13.49 3.12 -10.72
N PHE A 381 -13.37 2.10 -11.53
CA PHE A 381 -14.52 1.46 -12.18
C PHE A 381 -14.26 -0.03 -12.44
#